data_ebf76977f6b293cb9b60936a4079b8e2
#
_entry.id   ebf76977f6b293cb9b60936a4079b8e2
#
_cell.length_a   1.000
_cell.length_b   1.000
_cell.length_c   1.000
_cell.angle_alpha   90.00
_cell.angle_beta   90.00
_cell.angle_gamma   90.00
#
_symmetry.space_group_name_H-M   'P 1'
#
loop_
_entity.id
_entity.type
_entity.pdbx_description
1 polymer ?
#
loop_
_entity_poly.entity_id
_entity_poly.type
_entity_poly.pdbx_seq_one_letter_code
_entity_poly.pdbx_strand_id
1 'polypeptide(L)' 'KIAIKENEDHGEGKMILSQLEKIHHQTAEIMQMIKPEDNFEGWIQNKIDLAEDYIQTVHDRLTYKAKENGPETEEEGY' A
#
# COMPACT_ATOMS: atom_id res chain seq x y z
N LYS A 1 -8.88 14.10 -10.23
CA LYS A 1 -8.41 14.08 -10.33
C LYS A 1 -7.56 14.55 -10.99
N ILE A 2 -7.16 14.74 -11.11
CA ILE A 2 -6.39 15.20 -11.59
C ILE A 2 -5.87 15.02 -12.58
N ALA A 3 -6.02 14.65 -12.76
CA ALA A 3 -5.70 14.44 -13.55
C ALA A 3 -4.81 14.66 -14.16
N ILE A 4 -4.62 14.84 -14.11
CA ILE A 4 -3.90 15.04 -14.54
C ILE A 4 -3.04 14.75 -15.00
N LYS A 5 -2.70 14.62 -14.92
CA LYS A 5 -1.83 14.42 -15.25
C LYS A 5 -1.56 13.58 -15.68
N GLU A 6 -1.98 13.07 -15.42
CA GLU A 6 -1.91 12.19 -15.75
C GLU A 6 -1.66 11.87 -16.89
N ASN A 7 -1.91 12.28 -17.25
CA ASN A 7 -1.73 12.14 -18.49
C ASN A 7 -0.44 11.70 -18.84
N GLU A 8 0.42 12.25 -18.39
CA GLU A 8 1.65 11.84 -18.76
C GLU A 8 2.08 10.71 -18.02
N ASP A 9 1.33 10.28 -17.08
CA ASP A 9 1.82 9.22 -16.31
C ASP A 9 1.81 7.92 -17.06
N HIS A 10 1.23 7.84 -18.20
CA HIS A 10 1.34 6.63 -18.99
C HIS A 10 0.89 5.41 -18.25
N GLY A 11 -0.06 5.52 -17.39
CA GLY A 11 -0.60 4.34 -16.73
C GLY A 11 0.07 3.94 -15.46
N GLU A 12 0.96 4.75 -14.94
CA GLU A 12 1.61 4.40 -13.69
C GLU A 12 0.61 4.25 -12.56
N GLY A 13 -0.34 5.16 -12.46
CA GLY A 13 -1.31 5.05 -11.39
C GLY A 13 -2.15 3.79 -11.51
N LYS A 14 -2.51 3.45 -12.72
CA LYS A 14 -3.28 2.27 -12.95
C LYS A 14 -2.48 1.02 -12.60
N MET A 15 -1.21 1.00 -12.97
CA MET A 15 -0.36 -0.13 -12.65
C MET A 15 -0.19 -0.28 -11.15
N ILE A 16 0.03 0.82 -10.44
CA ILE A 16 0.21 0.76 -9.01
C ILE A 16 -1.05 0.26 -8.33
N LEU A 17 -2.22 0.74 -8.78
CA LEU A 17 -3.46 0.25 -8.21
C LEU A 17 -3.63 -1.24 -8.42
N SER A 18 -3.28 -1.71 -9.61
CA SER A 18 -3.39 -3.12 -9.91
C SER A 18 -2.45 -3.93 -9.01
N GLN A 19 -1.25 -3.44 -8.80
CA GLN A 19 -0.30 -4.13 -7.94
C GLN A 19 -0.80 -4.14 -6.49
N LEU A 20 -1.37 -3.03 -6.05
CA LEU A 20 -1.87 -2.97 -4.68
C LEU A 20 -3.06 -3.89 -4.49
N GLU A 21 -3.91 -4.00 -5.50
CA GLU A 21 -5.02 -4.93 -5.40
C GLU A 21 -4.54 -6.36 -5.27
N LYS A 22 -3.49 -6.69 -6.00
CA LYS A 22 -2.93 -8.03 -5.92
C LYS A 22 -2.33 -8.28 -4.54
N ILE A 23 -1.59 -7.31 -4.02
CA ILE A 23 -1.00 -7.44 -2.69
C ILE A 23 -2.11 -7.59 -1.65
N HIS A 24 -3.14 -6.79 -1.77
CA HIS A 24 -4.26 -6.85 -0.83
C HIS A 24 -4.91 -8.23 -0.85
N HIS A 25 -5.16 -8.75 -2.05
CA HIS A 25 -5.78 -10.05 -2.17
C HIS A 25 -4.89 -11.14 -1.60
N GLN A 26 -3.61 -11.10 -1.92
CA GLN A 26 -2.68 -12.12 -1.45
C GLN A 26 -2.51 -12.07 0.06
N THR A 27 -2.44 -10.88 0.62
CA THR A 27 -2.27 -10.78 2.06
C THR A 27 -3.52 -11.25 2.78
N ALA A 28 -4.69 -10.97 2.22
CA ALA A 28 -5.93 -11.47 2.82
C ALA A 28 -5.96 -12.99 2.83
N GLU A 29 -5.49 -13.60 1.74
CA GLU A 29 -5.44 -15.05 1.69
C GLU A 29 -4.45 -15.61 2.69
N ILE A 30 -3.30 -14.99 2.80
CA ILE A 30 -2.29 -15.47 3.74
C ILE A 30 -2.82 -15.39 5.16
N MET A 31 -3.52 -14.32 5.47
CA MET A 31 -4.06 -14.17 6.82
C MET A 31 -5.02 -15.30 7.17
N GLN A 32 -5.69 -15.85 6.17
CA GLN A 32 -6.59 -16.96 6.45
C GLN A 32 -5.87 -18.28 6.61
N MET A 33 -4.62 -18.34 6.17
CA MET A 33 -3.85 -19.57 6.27
C MET A 33 -3.06 -19.66 7.55
N ILE A 34 -2.91 -18.56 8.27
CA ILE A 34 -1.99 -18.48 9.39
C ILE A 34 -2.75 -18.38 10.70
N LYS A 35 -2.27 -19.09 11.71
CA LYS A 35 -2.78 -18.95 13.05
C LYS A 35 -1.72 -18.33 13.94
N PRO A 36 -2.12 -17.63 14.99
CA PRO A 36 -1.11 -16.95 15.82
C PRO A 36 -0.06 -17.87 16.40
N GLU A 37 -0.39 -19.13 16.59
CA GLU A 37 0.56 -20.06 17.21
C GLU A 37 1.46 -20.73 16.20
N ASP A 38 1.30 -20.45 14.90
CA ASP A 38 2.12 -21.09 13.89
C ASP A 38 3.54 -20.57 13.95
N ASN A 39 4.47 -21.42 13.52
CA ASN A 39 5.87 -21.04 13.42
C ASN A 39 6.28 -21.12 11.95
N PHE A 40 7.16 -20.22 11.54
CA PHE A 40 7.59 -20.18 10.16
C PHE A 40 9.09 -20.03 10.07
N GLU A 41 9.66 -20.42 8.93
CA GLU A 41 11.08 -20.22 8.73
C GLU A 41 11.39 -18.74 8.74
N GLY A 42 12.62 -18.41 9.14
CA GLY A 42 13.00 -17.02 9.27
C GLY A 42 12.87 -16.23 7.99
N TRP A 43 13.09 -16.87 6.83
CA TRP A 43 13.01 -16.13 5.58
C TRP A 43 11.60 -15.61 5.31
N ILE A 44 10.59 -16.33 5.78
CA ILE A 44 9.21 -15.86 5.61
C ILE A 44 9.00 -14.61 6.43
N GLN A 45 9.46 -14.60 7.69
CA GLN A 45 9.35 -13.43 8.52
C GLN A 45 10.08 -12.25 7.89
N ASN A 46 11.28 -12.51 7.34
CA ASN A 46 12.04 -11.44 6.71
C ASN A 46 11.31 -10.83 5.53
N LYS A 47 10.67 -11.66 4.72
CA LYS A 47 9.93 -11.13 3.59
C LYS A 47 8.75 -10.28 4.02
N ILE A 48 8.07 -10.70 5.06
CA ILE A 48 6.94 -9.93 5.55
C ILE A 48 7.43 -8.61 6.13
N ASP A 49 8.55 -8.63 6.87
CA ASP A 49 9.10 -7.40 7.42
C ASP A 49 9.44 -6.40 6.32
N LEU A 50 10.06 -6.88 5.24
CA LEU A 50 10.42 -6.00 4.16
C LEU A 50 9.17 -5.46 3.45
N ALA A 51 8.18 -6.31 3.24
CA ALA A 51 6.97 -5.89 2.57
C ALA A 51 6.26 -4.82 3.39
N GLU A 52 6.21 -5.02 4.70
CA GLU A 52 5.57 -4.05 5.56
C GLU A 52 6.30 -2.71 5.50
N ASP A 53 7.62 -2.75 5.52
CA ASP A 53 8.41 -1.54 5.47
C ASP A 53 8.19 -0.79 4.17
N TYR A 54 8.19 -1.51 3.05
CA TYR A 54 7.98 -0.87 1.76
C TYR A 54 6.60 -0.24 1.65
N ILE A 55 5.60 -0.96 2.08
CA ILE A 55 4.24 -0.44 2.00
C ILE A 55 4.08 0.75 2.92
N GLN A 56 4.66 0.69 4.11
CA GLN A 56 4.55 1.80 5.04
C GLN A 56 5.20 3.06 4.48
N THR A 57 6.35 2.92 3.83
CA THR A 57 7.01 4.07 3.24
C THR A 57 6.13 4.74 2.21
N VAL A 58 5.50 3.95 1.35
CA VAL A 58 4.62 4.50 0.33
C VAL A 58 3.40 5.13 0.98
N HIS A 59 2.84 4.45 1.95
CA HIS A 59 1.67 4.96 2.64
C HIS A 59 1.95 6.32 3.29
N ASP A 60 3.09 6.41 3.97
CA ASP A 60 3.43 7.66 4.65
C ASP A 60 3.65 8.77 3.67
N ARG A 61 4.32 8.48 2.56
CA ARG A 61 4.58 9.49 1.56
C ARG A 61 3.30 10.02 0.95
N LEU A 62 2.41 9.13 0.59
CA LEU A 62 1.17 9.55 -0.04
C LEU A 62 0.24 10.26 0.95
N THR A 63 0.27 9.83 2.19
CA THR A 63 -0.51 10.49 3.21
C THR A 63 0.00 11.92 3.43
N TYR A 64 1.30 12.07 3.47
CA TYR A 64 1.88 13.39 3.64
C TYR A 64 1.53 14.30 2.46
N LYS A 65 1.63 13.75 1.24
CA LYS A 65 1.30 14.55 0.08
C LYS A 65 -0.17 14.96 0.09
N ALA A 66 -1.04 14.08 0.49
CA ALA A 66 -2.43 14.41 0.52
C ALA A 66 -2.70 15.54 1.51
N LYS A 67 -2.04 15.51 2.64
CA LYS A 67 -2.21 16.58 3.59
C LYS A 67 -1.66 17.88 3.07
N GLU A 68 -0.54 17.81 2.38
CA GLU A 68 0.05 19.01 1.85
C GLU A 68 -0.83 19.67 0.83
N ASN A 69 -1.42 18.88 -0.04
CA ASN A 69 -2.16 19.39 -1.16
C ASN A 69 -3.62 19.62 -0.89
N GLY A 70 -4.15 19.04 0.14
CA GLY A 70 -5.56 19.14 0.37
C GLY A 70 -5.88 19.49 1.78
N PRO A 71 -5.72 20.71 2.13
CA PRO A 71 -6.03 21.08 3.48
C PRO A 71 -7.43 20.72 3.83
N GLU A 72 -8.33 20.87 2.90
CA GLU A 72 -9.66 20.55 3.26
C GLU A 72 -9.84 19.07 3.33
N THR A 73 -9.02 18.32 2.67
CA THR A 73 -9.28 16.92 2.73
C THR A 73 -8.86 16.35 4.01
N GLU A 74 -7.89 16.94 4.64
CA GLU A 74 -7.52 16.26 5.75
C GLU A 74 -8.50 16.26 6.77
N GLU A 75 -9.36 17.22 6.78
CA GLU A 75 -10.22 17.14 7.80
C GLU A 75 -11.06 16.01 7.65
N GLU A 76 -11.40 15.70 6.57
CA GLU A 76 -12.17 14.64 6.55
C GLU A 76 -11.41 13.52 6.77
N GLY A 77 -10.48 13.74 6.81
CA GLY A 77 -9.78 12.88 7.07
C GLY A 77 -10.03 11.77 7.46
N TYR A 78 -10.15 11.70 7.51
CA TYR A 78 -10.29 10.59 7.71
C TYR A 78 -10.32 10.08 8.61
#